data_b69f6c64bc37819c827cedc48ff63ca9
#
_entry.id   b69f6c64bc37819c827cedc48ff63ca9
#
_cell.length_a   1.000
_cell.length_b   1.000
_cell.length_c   1.000
_cell.angle_alpha   90.00
_cell.angle_beta   90.00
_cell.angle_gamma   90.00
#
_symmetry.space_group_name_H-M   'P 1'
#
loop_
_entity.id
_entity.type
_entity.pdbx_description
1 polymer ?
#
loop_
_entity_poly.entity_id
_entity_poly.type
_entity_poly.pdbx_seq_one_letter_code
_entity_poly.pdbx_strand_id
1 'polypeptide(L)'
;MKLKKLLCAAAAAVIAVSGMTSCSGKKGKNEKSLSDTSSVSDSEKATEKKGKEDIQVETYPDYPVSFPEIEQKDTGDLYEAEKAKFNGDLRVESPEPETPTHAATSDDNDYDSEDTTEAATQAVRKPYSGEGYVTGFKPDGSTSLTFTVDAPSNQHYDLSFSIASKRIVDCLVTVNGAEVSTFKTMNDNEFTLITLYGVFLTKGKSEIEIRPENGDIKLDYLRMSNNTSLSQIAYDADDAPSNKDAGEEAKKLLTFFNDNFGKFVITGQYASDEENKELELIYQTTGKYPVIRFSAIHNANASFDNTFKDIDACADWYRKGGIVGLMWFWEAPSKKPSVYAKDTDFDITKAVTDQKIAELTQEELRGLYAEKKISKECYGIMLDIDNMAGQLTSLKNKGIPVLWRPLHEGYGDWFWWGAGGEDAYKWLWQLMYDRFTKYFELDNLIWVWNGQSESTLVDKKTFDIASVDIYMGSDKEYGSRYEQFLALQKIVGKNKIIGLSECSTIPDIDEAYRDNSLWSFFGLWYGKYLCDENGELSEEFTSKDKLVRAYNSDGAITLDEYKKIMDGEELKPAVTTVATKKPAETTTTAVETGAEEAVQDTETEAVAE
;
A
#
# COMPACT_ATOMS: atom_id res chain seq x y z
N MET A 1 -16.07 13.01 13.44
CA MET A 1 -14.85 13.62 12.88
C MET A 1 -13.60 13.36 13.72
N LYS A 2 -13.52 12.23 14.44
CA LYS A 2 -12.35 11.82 15.26
C LYS A 2 -11.89 10.38 15.02
N LEU A 3 -12.54 9.62 14.13
CA LEU A 3 -12.22 8.21 13.86
C LEU A 3 -11.20 8.03 12.72
N LYS A 4 -10.88 9.09 11.95
CA LYS A 4 -9.93 9.03 10.81
C LYS A 4 -8.45 9.15 11.19
N LYS A 5 -8.10 9.37 12.48
CA LYS A 5 -6.70 9.54 12.91
C LYS A 5 -6.04 8.27 13.48
N LEU A 6 -6.75 7.16 13.63
CA LEU A 6 -6.21 5.96 14.28
C LEU A 6 -5.60 4.92 13.32
N LEU A 7 -5.90 4.97 12.04
CA LEU A 7 -5.34 4.02 11.07
C LEU A 7 -3.94 4.37 10.53
N CYS A 8 -3.47 5.60 10.77
CA CYS A 8 -2.13 6.05 10.32
C CYS A 8 -1.05 6.00 11.42
N ALA A 9 -1.36 5.64 12.65
CA ALA A 9 -0.41 5.76 13.77
C ALA A 9 0.51 4.54 13.98
N ALA A 10 0.28 3.41 13.33
CA ALA A 10 1.07 2.20 13.53
C ALA A 10 2.34 2.14 12.66
N ALA A 11 2.45 2.92 11.59
CA ALA A 11 3.60 2.89 10.68
C ALA A 11 4.72 3.89 11.01
N ALA A 12 4.50 4.84 11.94
CA ALA A 12 5.43 5.96 12.15
C ALA A 12 6.47 5.78 13.27
N ALA A 13 6.58 4.62 13.91
CA ALA A 13 7.37 4.48 15.14
C ALA A 13 8.78 3.87 14.99
N VAL A 14 9.27 3.52 13.82
CA VAL A 14 10.56 2.81 13.66
C VAL A 14 11.58 3.49 12.73
N ILE A 15 11.42 4.75 12.38
CA ILE A 15 12.48 5.48 11.67
C ILE A 15 13.11 6.51 12.61
N ALA A 16 13.76 6.04 13.66
CA ALA A 16 14.70 6.86 14.41
C ALA A 16 15.94 6.02 14.73
N VAL A 17 17.07 6.53 14.23
CA VAL A 17 18.43 6.17 14.64
C VAL A 17 19.08 4.97 13.93
N SER A 18 19.64 5.24 12.78
CA SER A 18 20.99 4.75 12.52
C SER A 18 21.82 5.93 12.02
N GLY A 19 22.50 6.56 12.98
CA GLY A 19 23.44 7.63 12.73
C GLY A 19 24.60 7.12 11.88
N MET A 20 24.90 7.84 10.83
CA MET A 20 26.20 7.76 10.17
C MET A 20 27.27 8.23 11.14
N THR A 21 28.06 7.31 11.66
CA THR A 21 29.33 7.63 12.32
C THR A 21 30.35 8.00 11.24
N SER A 22 30.52 9.31 11.06
CA SER A 22 31.63 9.87 10.34
C SER A 22 32.92 9.59 11.12
N CYS A 23 33.81 8.79 10.57
CA CYS A 23 35.18 8.66 11.07
C CYS A 23 35.99 9.90 10.71
N SER A 24 36.27 10.76 11.70
CA SER A 24 37.22 11.84 11.59
C SER A 24 38.64 11.29 11.67
N GLY A 25 39.32 11.24 10.55
CA GLY A 25 40.77 10.99 10.47
C GLY A 25 41.57 12.25 10.74
N LYS A 26 42.54 12.15 11.64
CA LYS A 26 43.44 13.20 12.13
C LYS A 26 44.27 13.83 11.02
N LYS A 27 44.37 15.17 11.08
CA LYS A 27 45.37 16.01 10.38
C LYS A 27 46.79 15.61 10.74
N GLY A 28 47.63 15.36 9.71
CA GLY A 28 49.09 15.42 9.77
C GLY A 28 49.56 16.37 8.69
N LYS A 29 50.12 17.53 9.10
CA LYS A 29 50.83 18.49 8.27
C LYS A 29 52.14 17.89 7.78
N ASN A 30 52.47 18.04 6.49
CA ASN A 30 53.83 18.45 6.08
C ASN A 30 53.81 19.03 4.67
N GLU A 31 54.15 20.30 4.60
CA GLU A 31 54.55 21.00 3.40
C GLU A 31 55.91 20.51 2.93
N LYS A 32 56.10 20.33 1.63
CA LYS A 32 57.31 20.75 0.91
C LYS A 32 57.08 20.80 -0.59
N SER A 33 57.58 21.89 -1.11
CA SER A 33 57.48 22.42 -2.44
C SER A 33 58.47 21.82 -3.45
N LEU A 34 58.16 22.05 -4.72
CA LEU A 34 59.00 22.40 -5.88
C LEU A 34 59.58 21.31 -6.78
N SER A 35 59.13 21.41 -7.98
CA SER A 35 59.86 21.65 -9.27
C SER A 35 60.23 20.44 -10.12
N ASP A 36 59.74 20.58 -11.35
CA ASP A 36 60.29 20.42 -12.67
C ASP A 36 60.74 19.08 -13.29
N THR A 37 60.12 18.97 -14.47
CA THR A 37 60.67 18.51 -15.77
C THR A 37 60.84 17.02 -16.07
N SER A 38 59.99 16.67 -17.08
CA SER A 38 60.31 15.86 -18.29
C SER A 38 60.96 14.50 -18.14
N SER A 39 60.32 13.49 -18.60
CA SER A 39 60.63 12.71 -19.79
C SER A 39 59.79 11.48 -19.95
N VAL A 40 59.33 11.27 -21.18
CA VAL A 40 58.64 10.11 -21.71
C VAL A 40 59.53 8.87 -21.56
N SER A 41 58.97 7.78 -21.02
CA SER A 41 59.40 6.44 -21.43
C SER A 41 58.22 5.47 -21.18
N ASP A 42 57.79 4.88 -22.28
CA ASP A 42 56.86 3.75 -22.33
C ASP A 42 57.39 2.59 -21.47
N SER A 43 56.53 2.12 -20.58
CA SER A 43 56.53 0.73 -20.17
C SER A 43 55.09 0.30 -19.84
N GLU A 44 54.48 -0.35 -20.82
CA GLU A 44 53.32 -1.18 -20.62
C GLU A 44 53.62 -2.18 -19.49
N LYS A 45 53.02 -1.96 -18.32
CA LYS A 45 52.76 -3.03 -17.38
C LYS A 45 51.29 -3.37 -17.47
N ALA A 46 51.04 -4.47 -18.16
CA ALA A 46 49.80 -5.18 -18.10
C ALA A 46 49.44 -5.44 -16.62
N THR A 47 48.50 -4.69 -16.09
CA THR A 47 47.74 -5.10 -14.91
C THR A 47 46.79 -6.19 -15.38
N GLU A 48 47.13 -7.44 -15.05
CA GLU A 48 46.19 -8.56 -15.12
C GLU A 48 44.91 -8.15 -14.41
N LYS A 49 43.84 -7.96 -15.20
CA LYS A 49 42.50 -8.01 -14.67
C LYS A 49 42.36 -9.39 -14.06
N LYS A 50 42.23 -9.48 -12.71
CA LYS A 50 41.69 -10.66 -12.07
C LYS A 50 40.41 -10.98 -12.81
N GLY A 51 40.39 -12.15 -13.45
CA GLY A 51 39.20 -12.66 -14.12
C GLY A 51 38.05 -12.67 -13.09
N LYS A 52 36.89 -12.19 -13.50
CA LYS A 52 35.67 -12.51 -12.77
C LYS A 52 35.65 -14.04 -12.67
N GLU A 53 35.77 -14.57 -11.45
CA GLU A 53 35.43 -15.97 -11.21
C GLU A 53 34.01 -16.15 -11.76
N ASP A 54 33.81 -17.16 -12.60
CA ASP A 54 32.47 -17.52 -13.07
C ASP A 54 31.63 -17.89 -11.85
N ILE A 55 30.85 -16.94 -11.37
CA ILE A 55 29.93 -17.15 -10.26
C ILE A 55 28.90 -18.16 -10.79
N GLN A 56 28.89 -19.34 -10.18
CA GLN A 56 27.90 -20.37 -10.47
C GLN A 56 26.55 -19.89 -9.91
N VAL A 57 25.68 -19.41 -10.81
CA VAL A 57 24.31 -19.00 -10.43
C VAL A 57 23.45 -20.25 -10.32
N GLU A 58 22.80 -20.42 -9.18
CA GLU A 58 21.84 -21.49 -9.00
C GLU A 58 20.62 -21.25 -9.91
N THR A 59 20.12 -22.28 -10.54
CA THR A 59 18.91 -22.22 -11.36
C THR A 59 17.77 -22.91 -10.62
N TYR A 60 16.64 -22.24 -10.57
CA TYR A 60 15.44 -22.74 -9.92
C TYR A 60 14.36 -23.03 -10.97
N PRO A 61 13.46 -24.00 -10.72
CA PRO A 61 12.27 -24.20 -11.56
C PRO A 61 11.32 -23.01 -11.39
N ASP A 62 10.47 -22.78 -12.39
CA ASP A 62 9.35 -21.86 -12.25
C ASP A 62 8.40 -22.37 -11.15
N TYR A 63 7.96 -21.48 -10.27
CA TYR A 63 6.99 -21.77 -9.21
C TYR A 63 5.60 -21.31 -9.66
N PRO A 64 4.66 -22.23 -9.96
CA PRO A 64 3.29 -21.84 -10.26
C PRO A 64 2.68 -21.09 -9.08
N VAL A 65 1.90 -20.06 -9.36
CA VAL A 65 1.14 -19.36 -8.35
C VAL A 65 0.22 -20.36 -7.65
N SER A 66 0.35 -20.45 -6.34
CA SER A 66 -0.35 -21.43 -5.53
C SER A 66 -0.99 -20.75 -4.32
N PHE A 67 -2.30 -20.73 -4.28
CA PHE A 67 -3.05 -20.32 -3.10
C PHE A 67 -4.20 -21.30 -2.83
N PRO A 68 -4.60 -21.44 -1.55
CA PRO A 68 -5.62 -22.39 -1.17
C PRO A 68 -6.98 -22.03 -1.78
N GLU A 69 -7.78 -23.07 -2.02
CA GLU A 69 -9.15 -22.97 -2.53
C GLU A 69 -9.98 -22.05 -1.64
N ILE A 70 -10.56 -21.00 -2.21
CA ILE A 70 -11.50 -20.14 -1.52
C ILE A 70 -12.91 -20.59 -1.91
N GLU A 71 -13.58 -21.34 -1.05
CA GLU A 71 -15.01 -21.53 -1.15
C GLU A 71 -15.72 -20.30 -0.59
N GLN A 72 -16.30 -19.48 -1.46
CA GLN A 72 -17.14 -18.35 -1.02
C GLN A 72 -18.49 -18.86 -0.51
N LYS A 73 -18.52 -19.39 0.69
CA LYS A 73 -19.74 -19.68 1.40
C LYS A 73 -20.01 -18.53 2.36
N ASP A 74 -21.17 -17.88 2.21
CA ASP A 74 -21.62 -16.92 3.21
C ASP A 74 -21.91 -17.68 4.51
N THR A 75 -21.22 -17.30 5.56
CA THR A 75 -21.36 -17.96 6.84
C THR A 75 -22.41 -17.27 7.68
N GLY A 76 -22.34 -15.96 7.88
CA GLY A 76 -23.24 -15.21 8.75
C GLY A 76 -23.46 -15.87 10.12
N ASP A 77 -22.60 -16.82 10.49
CA ASP A 77 -22.79 -17.69 11.65
C ASP A 77 -22.60 -16.88 12.94
N LEU A 78 -23.49 -17.16 13.89
CA LEU A 78 -23.45 -16.60 15.24
C LEU A 78 -22.86 -17.61 16.21
N TYR A 79 -21.90 -17.15 16.99
CA TYR A 79 -21.26 -17.89 18.08
C TYR A 79 -21.61 -17.20 19.39
N GLU A 80 -22.53 -17.78 20.15
CA GLU A 80 -23.03 -17.22 21.40
C GLU A 80 -21.95 -17.24 22.49
N ALA A 81 -21.80 -16.13 23.21
CA ALA A 81 -20.75 -15.98 24.21
C ALA A 81 -20.92 -16.94 25.39
N GLU A 82 -22.18 -17.23 25.79
CA GLU A 82 -22.46 -18.18 26.88
C GLU A 82 -22.08 -19.64 26.55
N LYS A 83 -21.85 -19.94 25.27
CA LYS A 83 -21.38 -21.27 24.80
C LYS A 83 -19.89 -21.33 24.57
N ALA A 84 -19.21 -20.22 24.71
CA ALA A 84 -17.76 -20.12 24.50
C ALA A 84 -16.98 -20.64 25.72
N LYS A 85 -15.68 -20.81 25.57
CA LYS A 85 -14.79 -21.22 26.66
C LYS A 85 -14.40 -20.02 27.52
N PHE A 86 -14.70 -20.09 28.82
CA PHE A 86 -14.34 -19.06 29.77
C PHE A 86 -12.97 -19.30 30.35
N ASN A 87 -12.18 -18.25 30.47
CA ASN A 87 -10.93 -18.22 31.19
C ASN A 87 -11.06 -17.23 32.36
N GLY A 88 -11.06 -17.78 33.59
CA GLY A 88 -11.32 -17.03 34.82
C GLY A 88 -12.79 -17.04 35.25
N ASP A 89 -13.14 -16.15 36.20
CA ASP A 89 -14.44 -16.15 36.90
C ASP A 89 -15.51 -15.35 36.11
N LEU A 90 -15.74 -15.70 34.85
CA LEU A 90 -16.80 -15.13 34.04
C LEU A 90 -18.16 -15.76 34.39
N ARG A 91 -19.25 -15.04 34.14
CA ARG A 91 -20.61 -15.51 34.38
C ARG A 91 -21.56 -15.07 33.29
N VAL A 92 -22.60 -15.88 33.09
CA VAL A 92 -23.73 -15.54 32.21
C VAL A 92 -24.76 -14.74 32.99
N GLU A 93 -25.24 -13.66 32.41
CA GLU A 93 -26.38 -12.88 32.92
C GLU A 93 -27.50 -12.91 31.88
N SER A 94 -28.73 -13.18 32.38
CA SER A 94 -29.96 -13.33 31.57
C SER A 94 -31.06 -12.49 32.18
N PRO A 95 -30.94 -11.15 32.19
CA PRO A 95 -31.99 -10.31 32.77
C PRO A 95 -33.28 -10.45 31.98
N GLU A 96 -34.42 -10.54 32.71
CA GLU A 96 -35.75 -10.49 32.11
C GLU A 96 -35.92 -9.15 31.37
N PRO A 97 -36.61 -9.14 30.22
CA PRO A 97 -36.88 -7.90 29.51
C PRO A 97 -37.71 -6.95 30.40
N GLU A 98 -37.29 -5.69 30.47
CA GLU A 98 -38.07 -4.68 31.18
C GLU A 98 -39.43 -4.52 30.48
N THR A 99 -40.50 -4.82 31.21
CA THR A 99 -41.86 -4.55 30.74
C THR A 99 -42.02 -3.03 30.70
N PRO A 100 -42.44 -2.44 29.56
CA PRO A 100 -42.68 -1.00 29.53
C PRO A 100 -43.74 -0.65 30.57
N THR A 101 -43.36 0.09 31.60
CA THR A 101 -44.30 0.70 32.52
C THR A 101 -45.02 1.83 31.79
N HIS A 102 -46.21 1.57 31.29
CA HIS A 102 -47.09 2.64 30.88
C HIS A 102 -47.40 3.47 32.14
N ALA A 103 -46.88 4.67 32.20
CA ALA A 103 -47.38 5.68 33.10
C ALA A 103 -48.83 5.98 32.68
N ALA A 104 -49.78 5.50 33.50
CA ALA A 104 -51.18 5.88 33.36
C ALA A 104 -51.27 7.38 33.67
N THR A 105 -51.37 8.22 32.67
CA THR A 105 -51.94 9.56 32.82
C THR A 105 -53.46 9.39 32.79
N SER A 106 -54.06 9.50 33.96
CA SER A 106 -55.49 9.71 34.11
C SER A 106 -55.81 11.13 33.62
N ASP A 107 -56.51 11.23 32.51
CA ASP A 107 -57.38 12.37 32.23
C ASP A 107 -58.66 11.83 31.58
N ASP A 108 -59.74 12.02 32.36
CA ASP A 108 -61.09 11.79 31.94
C ASP A 108 -61.45 12.59 30.69
N ASN A 109 -61.88 11.91 29.63
CA ASN A 109 -62.99 12.43 28.80
C ASN A 109 -63.57 11.32 27.93
N ASP A 110 -64.80 11.05 28.19
CA ASP A 110 -65.77 10.28 27.42
C ASP A 110 -65.76 10.63 25.92
N TYR A 111 -65.64 9.61 25.07
CA TYR A 111 -66.40 9.51 23.81
C TYR A 111 -66.37 8.06 23.31
N ASP A 112 -67.58 7.45 23.21
CA ASP A 112 -67.87 6.17 22.57
C ASP A 112 -67.32 6.10 21.13
N SER A 113 -66.53 5.09 20.81
CA SER A 113 -66.59 4.39 19.52
C SER A 113 -65.93 3.00 19.65
N GLU A 114 -66.82 2.01 19.49
CA GLU A 114 -66.45 0.61 19.31
C GLU A 114 -65.58 0.49 18.01
N ASP A 115 -64.31 0.26 18.17
CA ASP A 115 -63.49 -0.34 17.12
C ASP A 115 -62.50 -1.31 17.79
N THR A 116 -62.82 -2.59 17.70
CA THR A 116 -62.00 -3.69 18.19
C THR A 116 -60.85 -3.93 17.21
N THR A 117 -59.81 -3.14 17.32
CA THR A 117 -58.50 -3.49 16.74
C THR A 117 -57.71 -4.28 17.78
N GLU A 118 -57.51 -5.57 17.50
CA GLU A 118 -56.56 -6.42 18.23
C GLU A 118 -55.23 -5.70 18.34
N ALA A 119 -54.88 -5.26 19.54
CA ALA A 119 -53.55 -4.77 19.85
C ALA A 119 -52.57 -5.94 19.68
N ALA A 120 -51.86 -5.95 18.56
CA ALA A 120 -50.74 -6.84 18.37
C ALA A 120 -49.73 -6.60 19.51
N THR A 121 -49.67 -7.54 20.43
CA THR A 121 -48.69 -7.59 21.50
C THR A 121 -47.31 -7.60 20.83
N GLN A 122 -46.65 -6.45 20.76
CA GLN A 122 -45.25 -6.39 20.37
C GLN A 122 -44.46 -7.26 21.35
N ALA A 123 -43.93 -8.36 20.86
CA ALA A 123 -43.05 -9.21 21.65
C ALA A 123 -41.88 -8.36 22.15
N VAL A 124 -41.78 -8.26 23.48
CA VAL A 124 -40.68 -7.51 24.13
C VAL A 124 -39.37 -8.18 23.71
N ARG A 125 -38.58 -7.50 22.89
CA ARG A 125 -37.30 -8.02 22.42
C ARG A 125 -36.31 -8.02 23.58
N LYS A 126 -35.66 -9.16 23.81
CA LYS A 126 -34.49 -9.24 24.70
C LYS A 126 -33.37 -8.36 24.13
N PRO A 127 -32.65 -7.65 24.96
CA PRO A 127 -31.52 -6.81 24.50
C PRO A 127 -30.28 -7.60 24.08
N TYR A 128 -30.31 -8.93 24.18
CA TYR A 128 -29.23 -9.88 23.88
C TYR A 128 -29.77 -11.06 23.05
N SER A 129 -28.85 -11.81 22.44
CA SER A 129 -29.15 -13.02 21.70
C SER A 129 -29.03 -14.26 22.60
N GLY A 130 -29.43 -15.43 22.13
CA GLY A 130 -29.25 -16.69 22.84
C GLY A 130 -29.94 -16.75 24.21
N GLU A 131 -29.24 -17.30 25.19
CA GLU A 131 -29.71 -17.50 26.56
C GLU A 131 -29.26 -16.38 27.52
N GLY A 132 -28.32 -15.56 27.13
CA GLY A 132 -27.76 -14.48 27.95
C GLY A 132 -26.50 -13.88 27.35
N TYR A 133 -25.85 -13.01 28.09
CA TYR A 133 -24.54 -12.46 27.74
C TYR A 133 -23.52 -12.76 28.83
N VAL A 134 -22.23 -12.73 28.49
CA VAL A 134 -21.13 -12.98 29.43
C VAL A 134 -20.58 -11.66 29.98
N THR A 135 -20.31 -11.62 31.29
CA THR A 135 -19.73 -10.49 32.03
C THR A 135 -18.82 -10.99 33.15
N GLY A 136 -18.21 -10.05 33.88
CA GLY A 136 -17.28 -10.36 34.98
C GLY A 136 -15.83 -10.32 34.54
N PHE A 137 -15.54 -9.67 33.42
CA PHE A 137 -14.17 -9.46 32.97
C PHE A 137 -13.41 -8.56 33.93
N LYS A 138 -12.19 -8.96 34.27
CA LYS A 138 -11.33 -8.19 35.19
C LYS A 138 -10.50 -7.15 34.44
N PRO A 139 -10.33 -5.97 35.03
CA PRO A 139 -9.61 -4.87 34.36
C PRO A 139 -8.09 -5.06 34.28
N ASP A 140 -7.56 -6.16 34.78
CA ASP A 140 -6.15 -6.51 34.77
C ASP A 140 -5.76 -7.49 33.63
N GLY A 141 -6.71 -7.76 32.70
CA GLY A 141 -6.49 -8.69 31.60
C GLY A 141 -6.39 -10.17 32.00
N SER A 142 -6.71 -10.51 33.27
CA SER A 142 -6.58 -11.90 33.78
C SER A 142 -7.74 -12.81 33.37
N THR A 143 -8.76 -12.28 32.69
CA THR A 143 -9.93 -13.03 32.21
C THR A 143 -10.14 -12.82 30.73
N SER A 144 -10.51 -13.89 30.03
CA SER A 144 -10.79 -13.85 28.60
C SER A 144 -11.87 -14.85 28.22
N LEU A 145 -12.41 -14.70 27.01
CA LEU A 145 -13.39 -15.61 26.45
C LEU A 145 -12.90 -16.06 25.08
N THR A 146 -12.98 -17.37 24.81
CA THR A 146 -12.52 -17.97 23.57
C THR A 146 -13.68 -18.62 22.82
N PHE A 147 -14.00 -18.10 21.64
CA PHE A 147 -14.90 -18.74 20.70
C PHE A 147 -14.15 -19.77 19.87
N THR A 148 -14.77 -20.91 19.58
CA THR A 148 -14.29 -21.84 18.57
C THR A 148 -15.15 -21.67 17.33
N VAL A 149 -14.59 -21.07 16.29
CA VAL A 149 -15.26 -20.87 15.01
C VAL A 149 -14.83 -21.96 14.03
N ASP A 150 -15.71 -22.29 13.06
CA ASP A 150 -15.40 -23.27 12.01
C ASP A 150 -15.43 -22.54 10.65
N ALA A 151 -14.25 -22.16 10.17
CA ALA A 151 -14.11 -21.46 8.90
C ALA A 151 -14.25 -22.45 7.73
N PRO A 152 -15.20 -22.22 6.80
CA PRO A 152 -15.42 -23.14 5.68
C PRO A 152 -14.29 -23.11 4.66
N SER A 153 -13.49 -22.04 4.61
CA SER A 153 -12.41 -21.86 3.64
C SER A 153 -11.24 -21.06 4.20
N ASN A 154 -10.10 -21.12 3.51
CA ASN A 154 -8.96 -20.22 3.77
C ASN A 154 -9.24 -18.86 3.12
N GLN A 155 -9.71 -17.91 3.89
CA GLN A 155 -10.05 -16.57 3.39
C GLN A 155 -10.11 -15.55 4.51
N HIS A 156 -10.32 -14.28 4.14
CA HIS A 156 -10.57 -13.20 5.08
C HIS A 156 -12.04 -13.18 5.51
N TYR A 157 -12.26 -13.04 6.80
CA TYR A 157 -13.58 -12.93 7.43
C TYR A 157 -13.69 -11.64 8.21
N ASP A 158 -14.90 -11.12 8.32
CA ASP A 158 -15.23 -10.04 9.22
C ASP A 158 -15.75 -10.64 10.54
N LEU A 159 -15.09 -10.27 11.63
CA LEU A 159 -15.40 -10.71 12.98
C LEU A 159 -16.12 -9.57 13.73
N SER A 160 -17.44 -9.69 13.92
CA SER A 160 -18.26 -8.68 14.58
C SER A 160 -18.64 -9.15 15.98
N PHE A 161 -18.19 -8.42 17.00
CA PHE A 161 -18.49 -8.68 18.39
C PHE A 161 -19.64 -7.80 18.84
N SER A 162 -20.71 -8.40 19.40
CA SER A 162 -21.80 -7.69 20.07
C SER A 162 -21.41 -7.40 21.51
N ILE A 163 -21.06 -6.14 21.79
CA ILE A 163 -20.46 -5.73 23.06
C ILE A 163 -21.18 -4.50 23.63
N ALA A 164 -21.39 -4.53 24.95
CA ALA A 164 -21.82 -3.37 25.72
C ALA A 164 -20.85 -3.08 26.86
N SER A 165 -20.58 -1.82 27.14
CA SER A 165 -19.76 -1.42 28.28
C SER A 165 -20.12 -0.04 28.81
N LYS A 166 -19.92 0.18 30.12
CA LYS A 166 -20.21 1.46 30.80
C LYS A 166 -19.11 2.51 30.62
N ARG A 167 -17.99 2.12 30.05
CA ARG A 167 -16.84 2.97 29.77
C ARG A 167 -16.08 2.43 28.57
N ILE A 168 -15.22 3.23 27.99
CA ILE A 168 -14.32 2.77 26.93
C ILE A 168 -13.35 1.74 27.53
N VAL A 169 -13.33 0.53 26.95
CA VAL A 169 -12.47 -0.59 27.34
C VAL A 169 -11.63 -1.00 26.13
N ASP A 170 -10.34 -1.16 26.36
CA ASP A 170 -9.41 -1.72 25.38
C ASP A 170 -9.55 -3.25 25.39
N CYS A 171 -9.80 -3.83 24.21
CA CYS A 171 -9.94 -5.27 24.05
C CYS A 171 -8.89 -5.78 23.06
N LEU A 172 -8.10 -6.77 23.47
CA LEU A 172 -7.19 -7.51 22.63
C LEU A 172 -7.91 -8.72 22.02
N VAL A 173 -7.68 -8.96 20.74
CA VAL A 173 -8.19 -10.16 20.03
C VAL A 173 -7.01 -10.96 19.49
N THR A 174 -7.04 -12.27 19.78
CA THR A 174 -6.07 -13.21 19.21
C THR A 174 -6.77 -14.29 18.38
N VAL A 175 -6.09 -14.80 17.37
CA VAL A 175 -6.50 -15.95 16.58
C VAL A 175 -5.47 -17.06 16.78
N ASN A 176 -5.90 -18.21 17.29
CA ASN A 176 -5.01 -19.35 17.59
C ASN A 176 -3.80 -18.96 18.46
N GLY A 177 -3.99 -17.98 19.36
CA GLY A 177 -2.97 -17.47 20.25
C GLY A 177 -2.07 -16.38 19.67
N ALA A 178 -2.18 -16.04 18.38
CA ALA A 178 -1.48 -14.91 17.78
C ALA A 178 -2.34 -13.64 17.88
N GLU A 179 -1.75 -12.52 18.30
CA GLU A 179 -2.42 -11.23 18.34
C GLU A 179 -2.74 -10.74 16.92
N VAL A 180 -4.01 -10.41 16.67
CA VAL A 180 -4.44 -9.92 15.35
C VAL A 180 -4.95 -8.49 15.38
N SER A 181 -5.52 -8.04 16.50
CA SER A 181 -6.04 -6.67 16.61
C SER A 181 -6.33 -6.25 18.05
N THR A 182 -6.41 -4.94 18.25
CA THR A 182 -6.98 -4.32 19.44
C THR A 182 -8.07 -3.35 19.03
N PHE A 183 -9.13 -3.22 19.83
CA PHE A 183 -10.17 -2.23 19.61
C PHE A 183 -10.68 -1.62 20.92
N LYS A 184 -11.42 -0.53 20.82
CA LYS A 184 -12.06 0.15 21.95
C LYS A 184 -13.56 0.00 21.88
N THR A 185 -14.16 -0.30 23.04
CA THR A 185 -15.63 -0.36 23.15
C THR A 185 -16.26 1.04 23.16
N MET A 186 -17.57 1.10 22.92
CA MET A 186 -18.37 2.28 23.21
C MET A 186 -18.64 2.39 24.72
N ASN A 187 -19.17 3.52 25.19
CA ASN A 187 -19.43 3.80 26.62
C ASN A 187 -20.90 4.07 26.94
N ASP A 188 -21.80 3.57 26.11
CA ASP A 188 -23.24 3.78 26.17
C ASP A 188 -23.98 2.68 26.94
N ASN A 189 -23.30 1.60 27.33
CA ASN A 189 -23.85 0.41 27.98
C ASN A 189 -24.94 -0.31 27.14
N GLU A 190 -24.98 -0.06 25.84
CA GLU A 190 -25.85 -0.73 24.88
C GLU A 190 -25.03 -1.70 24.02
N PHE A 191 -25.65 -2.81 23.59
CA PHE A 191 -25.00 -3.75 22.71
C PHE A 191 -24.82 -3.14 21.32
N THR A 192 -23.58 -2.93 20.94
CA THR A 192 -23.17 -2.44 19.64
C THR A 192 -22.23 -3.45 18.97
N LEU A 193 -22.28 -3.50 17.63
CA LEU A 193 -21.36 -4.34 16.87
C LEU A 193 -20.04 -3.60 16.65
N ILE A 194 -18.96 -4.23 17.08
CA ILE A 194 -17.60 -3.80 16.79
C ILE A 194 -17.00 -4.84 15.86
N THR A 195 -16.65 -4.43 14.64
CA THR A 195 -16.20 -5.34 13.59
C THR A 195 -14.70 -5.18 13.34
N LEU A 196 -13.98 -6.29 13.41
CA LEU A 196 -12.64 -6.44 12.87
C LEU A 196 -12.78 -6.94 11.43
N TYR A 197 -12.36 -6.13 10.49
CA TYR A 197 -12.47 -6.44 9.09
C TYR A 197 -11.25 -7.22 8.60
N GLY A 198 -11.49 -8.23 7.77
CA GLY A 198 -10.43 -8.89 7.02
C GLY A 198 -9.49 -9.76 7.85
N VAL A 199 -9.98 -10.42 8.89
CA VAL A 199 -9.19 -11.39 9.68
C VAL A 199 -9.02 -12.67 8.88
N PHE A 200 -7.78 -13.06 8.56
CA PHE A 200 -7.53 -14.29 7.84
C PHE A 200 -7.71 -15.51 8.75
N LEU A 201 -8.54 -16.45 8.32
CA LEU A 201 -8.73 -17.75 8.98
C LEU A 201 -8.45 -18.89 8.00
N THR A 202 -7.80 -19.94 8.49
CA THR A 202 -7.64 -21.17 7.74
C THR A 202 -8.88 -22.04 7.85
N LYS A 203 -9.15 -22.83 6.80
CA LYS A 203 -10.26 -23.81 6.79
C LYS A 203 -10.22 -24.72 8.02
N GLY A 204 -11.38 -24.86 8.65
CA GLY A 204 -11.57 -25.64 9.86
C GLY A 204 -11.65 -24.79 11.11
N LYS A 205 -11.33 -25.39 12.25
CA LYS A 205 -11.51 -24.74 13.54
C LYS A 205 -10.40 -23.75 13.85
N SER A 206 -10.82 -22.55 14.27
CA SER A 206 -9.95 -21.53 14.83
C SER A 206 -10.45 -21.05 16.18
N GLU A 207 -9.55 -20.74 17.10
CA GLU A 207 -9.85 -20.17 18.40
C GLU A 207 -9.71 -18.65 18.32
N ILE A 208 -10.81 -17.93 18.56
CA ILE A 208 -10.87 -16.47 18.61
C ILE A 208 -11.00 -16.08 20.08
N GLU A 209 -9.93 -15.56 20.68
CA GLU A 209 -9.96 -15.09 22.05
C GLU A 209 -10.13 -13.56 22.09
N ILE A 210 -11.03 -13.11 22.96
CA ILE A 210 -11.18 -11.70 23.31
C ILE A 210 -10.81 -11.51 24.79
N ARG A 211 -9.93 -10.52 25.04
CA ARG A 211 -9.43 -10.17 26.38
C ARG A 211 -9.53 -8.67 26.61
N PRO A 212 -10.48 -8.21 27.42
CA PRO A 212 -10.51 -6.83 27.89
C PRO A 212 -9.34 -6.54 28.84
N GLU A 213 -8.62 -5.43 28.62
CA GLU A 213 -7.37 -5.15 29.33
C GLU A 213 -7.51 -4.14 30.49
N ASN A 214 -8.53 -3.28 30.45
CA ASN A 214 -8.67 -2.19 31.41
C ASN A 214 -10.09 -1.99 31.91
N GLY A 215 -10.99 -2.97 31.74
CA GLY A 215 -12.38 -2.85 32.17
C GLY A 215 -13.22 -4.11 32.01
N ASP A 216 -14.44 -4.04 32.55
CA ASP A 216 -15.47 -5.07 32.35
C ASP A 216 -16.32 -4.72 31.12
N ILE A 217 -16.69 -5.75 30.39
CA ILE A 217 -17.61 -5.69 29.24
C ILE A 217 -18.77 -6.68 29.44
N LYS A 218 -19.83 -6.48 28.68
CA LYS A 218 -20.86 -7.49 28.42
C LYS A 218 -20.69 -7.95 26.99
N LEU A 219 -20.47 -9.24 26.79
CA LEU A 219 -20.24 -9.85 25.49
C LEU A 219 -21.39 -10.80 25.18
N ASP A 220 -22.10 -10.53 24.10
CA ASP A 220 -23.29 -11.25 23.68
C ASP A 220 -22.94 -12.37 22.70
N TYR A 221 -22.38 -12.03 21.55
CA TYR A 221 -21.96 -13.00 20.55
C TYR A 221 -20.79 -12.49 19.70
N LEU A 222 -20.19 -13.44 18.97
CA LEU A 222 -19.35 -13.20 17.82
C LEU A 222 -20.12 -13.61 16.55
N ARG A 223 -20.19 -12.73 15.55
CA ARG A 223 -20.63 -13.07 14.20
C ARG A 223 -19.41 -13.16 13.28
N MET A 224 -19.30 -14.25 12.53
CA MET A 224 -18.34 -14.42 11.46
C MET A 224 -19.05 -14.31 10.11
N SER A 225 -18.58 -13.42 9.25
CA SER A 225 -19.09 -13.26 7.89
C SER A 225 -17.94 -13.11 6.90
N ASN A 226 -18.21 -13.40 5.62
CA ASN A 226 -17.20 -13.24 4.58
C ASN A 226 -16.81 -11.76 4.43
N ASN A 227 -15.51 -11.49 4.31
CA ASN A 227 -15.06 -10.16 3.94
C ASN A 227 -15.31 -9.94 2.45
N THR A 228 -16.14 -8.93 2.13
CA THR A 228 -16.49 -8.58 0.75
C THR A 228 -15.66 -7.43 0.19
N SER A 229 -14.75 -6.87 0.99
CA SER A 229 -13.95 -5.70 0.57
C SER A 229 -13.04 -6.00 -0.61
N LEU A 230 -12.50 -7.22 -0.69
CA LEU A 230 -11.61 -7.65 -1.77
C LEU A 230 -12.29 -7.68 -3.13
N SER A 231 -13.61 -7.93 -3.17
CA SER A 231 -14.40 -7.88 -4.41
C SER A 231 -14.57 -6.46 -4.97
N GLN A 232 -14.22 -5.43 -4.20
CA GLN A 232 -14.28 -4.03 -4.62
C GLN A 232 -13.04 -3.59 -5.39
N ILE A 233 -11.95 -4.35 -5.33
CA ILE A 233 -10.72 -4.07 -6.08
C ILE A 233 -11.00 -4.25 -7.56
N ALA A 234 -10.53 -3.31 -8.36
CA ALA A 234 -10.62 -3.32 -9.82
C ALA A 234 -9.30 -2.87 -10.44
N TYR A 235 -9.07 -3.29 -11.67
CA TYR A 235 -7.84 -3.04 -12.41
C TYR A 235 -8.13 -2.30 -13.73
N ASP A 236 -9.05 -1.34 -13.69
CA ASP A 236 -9.54 -0.58 -14.86
C ASP A 236 -8.75 0.74 -15.00
N ALA A 237 -7.42 0.68 -15.02
CA ALA A 237 -6.59 1.88 -15.10
C ALA A 237 -6.73 2.60 -16.45
N ASP A 238 -6.60 3.93 -16.42
CA ASP A 238 -6.64 4.78 -17.62
C ASP A 238 -5.40 4.53 -18.50
N ASP A 239 -5.59 4.35 -19.80
CA ASP A 239 -4.50 4.17 -20.77
C ASP A 239 -3.81 5.49 -21.16
N ALA A 240 -4.49 6.63 -20.97
CA ALA A 240 -3.97 7.92 -21.34
C ALA A 240 -2.97 8.44 -20.31
N PRO A 241 -1.74 8.81 -20.70
CA PRO A 241 -0.78 9.38 -19.78
C PRO A 241 -1.26 10.74 -19.25
N SER A 242 -0.88 11.05 -18.00
CA SER A 242 -1.18 12.34 -17.35
C SER A 242 -0.60 13.51 -18.14
N ASN A 243 0.60 13.36 -18.67
CA ASN A 243 1.15 14.27 -19.64
C ASN A 243 0.62 13.95 -21.05
N LYS A 244 -0.33 14.75 -21.55
CA LYS A 244 -0.93 14.57 -22.89
C LYS A 244 0.11 14.61 -24.03
N ASP A 245 1.25 15.27 -23.81
CA ASP A 245 2.35 15.41 -24.76
C ASP A 245 3.45 14.35 -24.51
N ALA A 246 3.15 13.28 -23.75
CA ALA A 246 4.07 12.19 -23.50
C ALA A 246 4.63 11.57 -24.79
N GLY A 247 5.92 11.25 -24.78
CA GLY A 247 6.61 10.61 -25.88
C GLY A 247 6.20 9.14 -26.08
N GLU A 248 6.53 8.58 -27.23
CA GLU A 248 6.11 7.22 -27.58
C GLU A 248 6.66 6.15 -26.62
N GLU A 249 7.90 6.30 -26.14
CA GLU A 249 8.49 5.33 -25.21
C GLU A 249 7.82 5.40 -23.82
N ALA A 250 7.42 6.58 -23.36
CA ALA A 250 6.64 6.72 -22.13
C ALA A 250 5.23 6.11 -22.28
N LYS A 251 4.57 6.32 -23.41
CA LYS A 251 3.28 5.69 -23.71
C LYS A 251 3.37 4.17 -23.74
N LYS A 252 4.39 3.63 -24.42
CA LYS A 252 4.63 2.17 -24.44
C LYS A 252 4.86 1.61 -23.04
N LEU A 253 5.64 2.32 -22.22
CA LEU A 253 5.87 1.90 -20.85
C LEU A 253 4.58 1.92 -20.03
N LEU A 254 3.76 2.97 -20.14
CA LEU A 254 2.47 3.04 -19.44
C LEU A 254 1.52 1.93 -19.91
N THR A 255 1.45 1.68 -21.22
CA THR A 255 0.67 0.56 -21.79
C THR A 255 1.14 -0.78 -21.21
N PHE A 256 2.46 -1.01 -21.11
CA PHE A 256 2.98 -2.22 -20.47
C PHE A 256 2.49 -2.37 -19.01
N PHE A 257 2.50 -1.30 -18.23
CA PHE A 257 1.97 -1.34 -16.87
C PHE A 257 0.47 -1.62 -16.85
N ASN A 258 -0.31 -0.98 -17.70
CA ASN A 258 -1.76 -1.21 -17.79
C ASN A 258 -2.10 -2.64 -18.20
N ASP A 259 -1.44 -3.16 -19.24
CA ASP A 259 -1.69 -4.50 -19.77
C ASP A 259 -1.40 -5.61 -18.76
N ASN A 260 -0.51 -5.35 -17.79
CA ASN A 260 -0.09 -6.31 -16.78
C ASN A 260 -0.69 -6.04 -15.39
N PHE A 261 -1.36 -4.90 -15.18
CA PHE A 261 -2.02 -4.57 -13.91
C PHE A 261 -3.16 -5.54 -13.62
N GLY A 262 -3.15 -6.14 -12.44
CA GLY A 262 -4.10 -7.17 -12.04
C GLY A 262 -3.84 -8.56 -12.65
N LYS A 263 -2.72 -8.72 -13.38
CA LYS A 263 -2.30 -10.00 -13.95
C LYS A 263 -0.98 -10.49 -13.38
N PHE A 264 -0.03 -9.60 -13.16
CA PHE A 264 1.31 -9.91 -12.68
C PHE A 264 1.80 -8.85 -11.69
N VAL A 265 2.83 -9.21 -10.93
CA VAL A 265 3.57 -8.29 -10.08
C VAL A 265 4.96 -8.06 -10.69
N ILE A 266 5.27 -6.82 -11.06
CA ILE A 266 6.56 -6.46 -11.67
C ILE A 266 7.60 -6.27 -10.57
N THR A 267 8.74 -6.95 -10.70
CA THR A 267 9.81 -6.89 -9.70
C THR A 267 10.66 -5.64 -9.82
N GLY A 268 11.01 -5.04 -8.69
CA GLY A 268 11.87 -3.87 -8.64
C GLY A 268 12.78 -3.85 -7.42
N GLN A 269 13.94 -3.23 -7.57
CA GLN A 269 14.96 -3.10 -6.53
C GLN A 269 15.58 -1.72 -6.54
N TYR A 270 15.72 -1.12 -5.36
CA TYR A 270 16.54 0.08 -5.19
C TYR A 270 18.02 -0.26 -5.22
N ALA A 271 18.78 0.46 -6.05
CA ALA A 271 20.22 0.37 -6.09
C ALA A 271 20.82 1.48 -5.22
N SER A 272 21.77 1.11 -4.37
CA SER A 272 22.50 2.07 -3.52
C SER A 272 23.75 2.64 -4.21
N ASP A 273 24.16 2.06 -5.35
CA ASP A 273 25.35 2.46 -6.09
C ASP A 273 25.19 2.29 -7.62
N GLU A 274 26.18 2.77 -8.36
CA GLU A 274 26.25 2.66 -9.82
C GLU A 274 26.56 1.25 -10.33
N GLU A 275 27.10 0.39 -9.47
CA GLU A 275 27.52 -0.97 -9.82
C GLU A 275 26.35 -1.97 -9.71
N ASN A 276 25.19 -1.51 -9.17
CA ASN A 276 23.96 -2.30 -9.01
C ASN A 276 24.14 -3.52 -8.10
N LYS A 277 24.88 -3.39 -7.01
CA LYS A 277 25.23 -4.52 -6.14
C LYS A 277 24.00 -5.28 -5.61
N GLU A 278 22.91 -4.57 -5.29
CA GLU A 278 21.67 -5.22 -4.84
C GLU A 278 21.02 -6.04 -5.95
N LEU A 279 21.00 -5.53 -7.18
CA LEU A 279 20.45 -6.24 -8.34
C LEU A 279 21.29 -7.47 -8.68
N GLU A 280 22.62 -7.34 -8.60
CA GLU A 280 23.56 -8.46 -8.81
C GLU A 280 23.40 -9.52 -7.71
N LEU A 281 23.20 -9.11 -6.45
CA LEU A 281 22.97 -10.03 -5.33
C LEU A 281 21.65 -10.81 -5.52
N ILE A 282 20.58 -10.14 -5.97
CA ILE A 282 19.32 -10.82 -6.30
C ILE A 282 19.56 -11.85 -7.41
N TYR A 283 20.27 -11.47 -8.47
CA TYR A 283 20.57 -12.39 -9.57
C TYR A 283 21.39 -13.60 -9.08
N GLN A 284 22.43 -13.38 -8.28
CA GLN A 284 23.24 -14.46 -7.71
C GLN A 284 22.41 -15.41 -6.84
N THR A 285 21.42 -14.85 -6.12
CA THR A 285 20.59 -15.61 -5.19
C THR A 285 19.46 -16.36 -5.90
N THR A 286 18.85 -15.76 -6.94
CA THR A 286 17.58 -16.25 -7.52
C THR A 286 17.71 -16.74 -8.95
N GLY A 287 18.80 -16.42 -9.64
CA GLY A 287 18.96 -16.65 -11.08
C GLY A 287 18.23 -15.63 -11.96
N LYS A 288 17.56 -14.65 -11.38
CA LYS A 288 16.73 -13.66 -12.08
C LYS A 288 17.10 -12.23 -11.68
N TYR A 289 17.04 -11.29 -12.63
CA TYR A 289 17.15 -9.87 -12.33
C TYR A 289 15.77 -9.23 -12.11
N PRO A 290 15.66 -8.21 -11.24
CA PRO A 290 14.46 -7.36 -11.22
C PRO A 290 14.31 -6.62 -12.56
N VAL A 291 13.09 -6.22 -12.91
CA VAL A 291 12.84 -5.40 -14.10
C VAL A 291 13.22 -3.95 -13.83
N ILE A 292 12.74 -3.41 -12.70
CA ILE A 292 12.88 -2.00 -12.39
C ILE A 292 14.11 -1.78 -11.51
N ARG A 293 15.02 -0.95 -12.01
CA ARG A 293 16.07 -0.36 -11.20
C ARG A 293 15.58 0.96 -10.66
N PHE A 294 15.35 1.02 -9.35
CA PHE A 294 15.06 2.26 -8.66
C PHE A 294 16.34 2.94 -8.16
N SER A 295 16.36 4.26 -8.19
CA SER A 295 17.42 5.08 -7.60
C SER A 295 16.85 6.26 -6.84
N ALA A 296 17.46 6.56 -5.71
CA ALA A 296 17.25 7.81 -4.99
C ALA A 296 18.30 8.83 -5.50
N ILE A 297 17.84 9.76 -6.34
CA ILE A 297 18.74 10.81 -6.86
C ILE A 297 18.72 12.05 -5.97
N HIS A 298 19.87 12.72 -5.90
CA HIS A 298 20.08 13.91 -5.09
C HIS A 298 20.15 15.19 -5.94
N ASN A 299 20.10 16.35 -5.30
CA ASN A 299 20.31 17.61 -5.97
C ASN A 299 21.72 17.67 -6.58
N ALA A 300 21.85 18.33 -7.72
CA ALA A 300 23.16 18.53 -8.37
C ALA A 300 24.18 19.26 -7.49
N ASN A 301 23.70 20.03 -6.50
CA ASN A 301 24.52 20.79 -5.54
C ASN A 301 24.63 20.10 -4.17
N ALA A 302 24.09 18.89 -4.03
CA ALA A 302 24.20 18.13 -2.80
C ALA A 302 25.66 17.78 -2.52
N SER A 303 25.96 17.58 -1.25
CA SER A 303 27.28 17.09 -0.81
C SER A 303 27.60 15.67 -1.34
N PHE A 304 26.66 15.07 -2.04
CA PHE A 304 26.76 13.76 -2.67
C PHE A 304 27.10 13.93 -4.15
N ASP A 305 28.31 13.52 -4.49
CA ASP A 305 28.90 13.63 -5.84
C ASP A 305 28.32 12.60 -6.85
N ASN A 306 27.19 11.95 -6.54
CA ASN A 306 26.74 10.75 -7.25
C ASN A 306 25.60 10.95 -8.26
N THR A 307 24.97 12.11 -8.32
CA THR A 307 23.74 12.29 -9.10
C THR A 307 23.89 11.94 -10.60
N PHE A 308 25.00 12.33 -11.22
CA PHE A 308 25.24 12.00 -12.63
C PHE A 308 25.59 10.52 -12.84
N LYS A 309 26.24 9.89 -11.90
CA LYS A 309 26.57 8.47 -11.97
C LYS A 309 25.32 7.61 -11.90
N ASP A 310 24.34 7.99 -11.04
CA ASP A 310 23.04 7.33 -11.00
C ASP A 310 22.28 7.44 -12.32
N ILE A 311 22.28 8.62 -12.96
CA ILE A 311 21.65 8.83 -14.27
C ILE A 311 22.32 7.95 -15.35
N ASP A 312 23.63 7.82 -15.33
CA ASP A 312 24.33 6.96 -16.28
C ASP A 312 24.08 5.46 -15.97
N ALA A 313 24.08 5.06 -14.71
CA ALA A 313 23.74 3.69 -14.32
C ALA A 313 22.30 3.32 -14.70
N CYS A 314 21.37 4.27 -14.59
CA CYS A 314 19.99 4.10 -15.08
C CYS A 314 19.94 3.92 -16.60
N ALA A 315 20.72 4.74 -17.34
CA ALA A 315 20.80 4.59 -18.80
C ALA A 315 21.44 3.25 -19.21
N ASP A 316 22.39 2.76 -18.44
CA ASP A 316 23.01 1.44 -18.65
C ASP A 316 22.03 0.31 -18.38
N TRP A 317 21.21 0.45 -17.33
CA TRP A 317 20.16 -0.51 -17.02
C TRP A 317 19.10 -0.59 -18.11
N TYR A 318 18.65 0.57 -18.61
CA TYR A 318 17.72 0.63 -19.74
C TYR A 318 18.31 -0.05 -20.99
N ARG A 319 19.60 0.17 -21.30
CA ARG A 319 20.28 -0.51 -22.42
C ARG A 319 20.38 -2.03 -22.23
N LYS A 320 20.37 -2.54 -21.00
CA LYS A 320 20.25 -3.98 -20.70
C LYS A 320 18.82 -4.51 -20.88
N GLY A 321 17.86 -3.64 -21.16
CA GLY A 321 16.44 -3.96 -21.36
C GLY A 321 15.59 -3.80 -20.11
N GLY A 322 16.07 -3.13 -19.06
CA GLY A 322 15.31 -2.89 -17.84
C GLY A 322 14.53 -1.57 -17.86
N ILE A 323 13.74 -1.34 -16.82
CA ILE A 323 12.96 -0.11 -16.58
C ILE A 323 13.69 0.76 -15.56
N VAL A 324 13.60 2.08 -15.73
CA VAL A 324 14.21 3.08 -14.83
C VAL A 324 13.15 3.68 -13.94
N GLY A 325 13.35 3.62 -12.61
CA GLY A 325 12.57 4.33 -11.61
C GLY A 325 13.46 5.31 -10.85
N LEU A 326 13.01 6.55 -10.74
CA LEU A 326 13.74 7.59 -10.04
C LEU A 326 12.84 8.25 -8.98
N MET A 327 13.35 8.34 -7.76
CA MET A 327 12.82 9.22 -6.73
C MET A 327 13.78 10.39 -6.49
N TRP A 328 13.26 11.54 -6.07
CA TRP A 328 14.09 12.68 -5.74
C TRP A 328 14.25 12.81 -4.22
N PHE A 329 15.46 12.54 -3.75
CA PHE A 329 15.84 12.77 -2.37
C PHE A 329 16.31 14.22 -2.24
N TRP A 330 15.33 15.14 -2.22
CA TRP A 330 15.52 16.57 -2.41
C TRP A 330 15.92 17.27 -1.10
N GLU A 331 17.18 17.65 -1.00
CA GLU A 331 17.63 18.55 0.08
C GLU A 331 17.05 19.95 -0.12
N ALA A 332 16.48 20.51 0.95
CA ALA A 332 15.85 21.82 0.91
C ALA A 332 16.82 22.92 0.45
N PRO A 333 16.40 23.86 -0.43
CA PRO A 333 17.25 24.95 -0.91
C PRO A 333 17.45 26.02 0.16
N SER A 334 18.24 25.70 1.18
CA SER A 334 18.49 26.52 2.36
C SER A 334 19.96 26.58 2.72
N LYS A 335 20.28 27.33 3.79
CA LYS A 335 21.64 27.35 4.33
C LYS A 335 21.99 26.11 5.15
N LYS A 336 20.96 25.34 5.52
CA LYS A 336 21.05 24.04 6.18
C LYS A 336 20.30 23.03 5.30
N PRO A 337 20.91 22.60 4.17
CA PRO A 337 20.26 21.66 3.28
C PRO A 337 20.05 20.32 4.00
N SER A 338 18.83 19.84 3.98
CA SER A 338 18.46 18.52 4.45
C SER A 338 17.15 18.11 3.80
N VAL A 339 16.96 16.82 3.62
CA VAL A 339 15.67 16.22 3.21
C VAL A 339 14.68 16.30 4.36
N TYR A 340 15.17 16.16 5.60
CA TYR A 340 14.33 16.12 6.79
C TYR A 340 14.00 17.51 7.33
N ALA A 341 12.71 17.76 7.58
CA ALA A 341 12.20 19.04 8.07
C ALA A 341 12.85 19.49 9.39
N LYS A 342 13.13 18.55 10.31
CA LYS A 342 13.76 18.83 11.60
C LYS A 342 15.21 19.31 11.48
N ASP A 343 15.90 19.00 10.39
CA ASP A 343 17.33 19.25 10.19
C ASP A 343 17.62 20.42 9.25
N THR A 344 16.58 21.04 8.66
CA THR A 344 16.67 22.22 7.81
C THR A 344 16.10 23.47 8.47
N ASP A 345 16.45 24.65 7.97
CA ASP A 345 15.82 25.93 8.29
C ASP A 345 14.83 26.39 7.20
N PHE A 346 14.51 25.50 6.26
CA PHE A 346 13.60 25.77 5.16
C PHE A 346 12.14 25.65 5.60
N ASP A 347 11.34 26.61 5.18
CA ASP A 347 9.90 26.63 5.43
C ASP A 347 9.18 26.78 4.08
N ILE A 348 8.64 25.67 3.59
CA ILE A 348 7.94 25.62 2.29
C ILE A 348 6.75 26.58 2.23
N THR A 349 6.08 26.88 3.35
CA THR A 349 4.93 27.78 3.35
C THR A 349 5.30 29.19 2.90
N LYS A 350 6.56 29.58 3.05
CA LYS A 350 7.10 30.85 2.54
C LYS A 350 7.35 30.86 1.04
N ALA A 351 7.44 29.68 0.44
CA ALA A 351 7.64 29.55 -1.01
C ALA A 351 6.33 29.69 -1.79
N VAL A 352 5.20 29.33 -1.16
CA VAL A 352 3.88 29.35 -1.80
C VAL A 352 3.58 30.75 -2.32
N THR A 353 3.14 30.84 -3.59
CA THR A 353 2.82 32.10 -4.27
C THR A 353 1.71 31.92 -5.27
N ASP A 354 0.91 32.97 -5.48
CA ASP A 354 -0.11 33.05 -6.53
C ASP A 354 0.45 33.49 -7.90
N GLN A 355 1.75 33.80 -7.95
CA GLN A 355 2.41 34.16 -9.22
C GLN A 355 2.46 32.95 -10.15
N LYS A 356 2.15 33.18 -11.43
CA LYS A 356 2.30 32.13 -12.46
C LYS A 356 3.78 32.02 -12.88
N ILE A 357 4.52 31.17 -12.20
CA ILE A 357 5.99 31.08 -12.35
C ILE A 357 6.46 29.84 -13.12
N ALA A 358 5.59 28.86 -13.33
CA ALA A 358 5.98 27.57 -13.91
C ALA A 358 6.60 27.68 -15.31
N GLU A 359 6.19 28.67 -16.11
CA GLU A 359 6.65 28.84 -17.51
C GLU A 359 7.61 30.02 -17.70
N LEU A 360 8.03 30.68 -16.60
CA LEU A 360 8.93 31.82 -16.69
C LEU A 360 10.40 31.38 -16.90
N THR A 361 11.13 32.19 -17.64
CA THR A 361 12.58 32.06 -17.79
C THR A 361 13.30 32.35 -16.47
N GLN A 362 14.54 31.87 -16.33
CA GLN A 362 15.38 32.19 -15.17
C GLN A 362 15.61 33.70 -14.98
N GLU A 363 15.65 34.47 -16.07
CA GLU A 363 15.78 35.92 -16.02
C GLU A 363 14.52 36.58 -15.42
N GLU A 364 13.34 36.19 -15.88
CA GLU A 364 12.06 36.64 -15.34
C GLU A 364 11.88 36.28 -13.87
N LEU A 365 12.21 35.05 -13.49
CA LEU A 365 12.19 34.60 -12.08
C LEU A 365 13.11 35.46 -11.21
N ARG A 366 14.33 35.75 -11.71
CA ARG A 366 15.29 36.63 -11.02
C ARG A 366 14.72 38.04 -10.87
N GLY A 367 14.02 38.55 -11.92
CA GLY A 367 13.32 39.84 -11.87
C GLY A 367 12.25 39.87 -10.79
N LEU A 368 11.36 38.86 -10.74
CA LEU A 368 10.34 38.76 -9.70
C LEU A 368 10.94 38.66 -8.28
N TYR A 369 12.03 37.92 -8.11
CA TYR A 369 12.74 37.86 -6.85
C TYR A 369 13.35 39.19 -6.43
N ALA A 370 13.99 39.90 -7.35
CA ALA A 370 14.56 41.24 -7.11
C ALA A 370 13.49 42.26 -6.72
N GLU A 371 12.30 42.17 -7.32
CA GLU A 371 11.15 42.99 -7.02
C GLU A 371 10.37 42.54 -5.76
N LYS A 372 10.82 41.47 -5.08
CA LYS A 372 10.18 40.86 -3.91
C LYS A 372 8.74 40.38 -4.18
N LYS A 373 8.44 40.02 -5.40
CA LYS A 373 7.15 39.40 -5.80
C LYS A 373 7.09 37.92 -5.52
N ILE A 374 8.26 37.28 -5.43
CA ILE A 374 8.42 35.90 -4.94
C ILE A 374 9.47 35.90 -3.82
N SER A 375 9.36 34.94 -2.93
CA SER A 375 10.27 34.78 -1.81
C SER A 375 11.61 34.17 -2.25
N LYS A 376 12.57 34.18 -1.32
CA LYS A 376 13.84 33.49 -1.49
C LYS A 376 13.62 31.98 -1.59
N GLU A 377 12.72 31.45 -0.77
CA GLU A 377 12.35 30.04 -0.71
C GLU A 377 11.74 29.60 -2.05
N CYS A 378 10.80 30.39 -2.60
CA CYS A 378 10.22 30.15 -3.92
C CYS A 378 11.28 30.13 -5.03
N TYR A 379 12.15 31.16 -5.05
CA TYR A 379 13.23 31.25 -6.04
C TYR A 379 14.21 30.06 -5.93
N GLY A 380 14.54 29.64 -4.71
CA GLY A 380 15.40 28.45 -4.47
C GLY A 380 14.76 27.17 -5.01
N ILE A 381 13.48 26.94 -4.75
CA ILE A 381 12.73 25.81 -5.32
C ILE A 381 12.81 25.80 -6.85
N MET A 382 12.59 26.94 -7.49
CA MET A 382 12.63 27.04 -8.96
C MET A 382 14.01 26.70 -9.53
N LEU A 383 15.10 27.11 -8.85
CA LEU A 383 16.46 26.77 -9.28
C LEU A 383 16.71 25.27 -9.18
N ASP A 384 16.27 24.63 -8.10
CA ASP A 384 16.47 23.19 -7.91
C ASP A 384 15.63 22.37 -8.91
N ILE A 385 14.37 22.77 -9.16
CA ILE A 385 13.52 22.12 -10.17
C ILE A 385 14.18 22.22 -11.55
N ASP A 386 14.73 23.37 -11.93
CA ASP A 386 15.40 23.55 -13.22
C ASP A 386 16.68 22.71 -13.34
N ASN A 387 17.46 22.59 -12.25
CA ASN A 387 18.62 21.72 -12.22
C ASN A 387 18.24 20.25 -12.38
N MET A 388 17.18 19.79 -11.70
CA MET A 388 16.67 18.41 -11.83
C MET A 388 16.14 18.15 -13.25
N ALA A 389 15.43 19.12 -13.85
CA ALA A 389 14.97 19.03 -15.23
C ALA A 389 16.15 18.81 -16.19
N GLY A 390 17.28 19.47 -15.95
CA GLY A 390 18.52 19.26 -16.74
C GLY A 390 19.01 17.80 -16.68
N GLN A 391 18.96 17.16 -15.54
CA GLN A 391 19.35 15.76 -15.37
C GLN A 391 18.37 14.82 -16.09
N LEU A 392 17.06 15.02 -15.88
CA LEU A 392 16.03 14.22 -16.55
C LEU A 392 16.04 14.40 -18.07
N THR A 393 16.40 15.59 -18.56
CA THR A 393 16.59 15.86 -19.99
C THR A 393 17.67 14.96 -20.61
N SER A 394 18.70 14.58 -19.84
CA SER A 394 19.73 13.67 -20.35
C SER A 394 19.17 12.28 -20.66
N LEU A 395 18.18 11.79 -19.88
CA LEU A 395 17.47 10.54 -20.14
C LEU A 395 16.47 10.70 -21.28
N LYS A 396 15.73 11.82 -21.32
CA LYS A 396 14.84 12.15 -22.45
C LYS A 396 15.57 12.11 -23.78
N ASN A 397 16.73 12.76 -23.86
CA ASN A 397 17.55 12.80 -25.08
C ASN A 397 18.09 11.44 -25.53
N LYS A 398 18.12 10.46 -24.63
CA LYS A 398 18.46 9.06 -24.91
C LYS A 398 17.21 8.22 -25.22
N GLY A 399 16.00 8.79 -25.23
CA GLY A 399 14.73 8.09 -25.43
C GLY A 399 14.35 7.17 -24.27
N ILE A 400 14.80 7.47 -23.06
CA ILE A 400 14.59 6.62 -21.88
C ILE A 400 13.37 7.10 -21.09
N PRO A 401 12.29 6.30 -21.03
CA PRO A 401 11.15 6.59 -20.16
C PRO A 401 11.50 6.32 -18.69
N VAL A 402 10.92 7.09 -17.79
CA VAL A 402 11.26 7.07 -16.36
C VAL A 402 9.99 7.03 -15.53
N LEU A 403 9.90 6.11 -14.59
CA LEU A 403 8.96 6.18 -13.47
C LEU A 403 9.47 7.26 -12.51
N TRP A 404 8.83 8.44 -12.55
CA TRP A 404 9.24 9.61 -11.78
C TRP A 404 8.41 9.74 -10.50
N ARG A 405 9.04 9.53 -9.34
CA ARG A 405 8.40 9.58 -8.01
C ARG A 405 9.00 10.70 -7.14
N PRO A 406 8.63 11.96 -7.40
CA PRO A 406 9.04 13.07 -6.55
C PRO A 406 8.16 13.17 -5.31
N LEU A 407 8.61 13.91 -4.29
CA LEU A 407 7.82 14.32 -3.13
C LEU A 407 7.11 13.16 -2.43
N HIS A 408 7.83 12.03 -2.27
CA HIS A 408 7.30 10.82 -1.66
C HIS A 408 6.90 11.07 -0.20
N GLU A 409 6.00 10.21 0.32
CA GLU A 409 5.49 10.28 1.69
C GLU A 409 4.96 11.67 2.10
N GLY A 410 4.28 12.34 1.15
CA GLY A 410 3.80 13.72 1.34
C GLY A 410 2.80 13.90 2.47
N TYR A 411 2.24 12.81 3.02
CA TYR A 411 1.32 12.82 4.16
C TYR A 411 2.03 13.09 5.50
N GLY A 412 3.34 12.86 5.56
CA GLY A 412 4.16 13.01 6.76
C GLY A 412 4.76 14.41 6.90
N ASP A 413 5.20 14.72 8.11
CA ASP A 413 5.86 15.99 8.45
C ASP A 413 7.38 15.84 8.60
N TRP A 414 7.93 14.66 8.33
CA TRP A 414 9.37 14.42 8.44
C TRP A 414 10.18 14.95 7.26
N PHE A 415 9.63 14.96 6.04
CA PHE A 415 10.25 15.61 4.89
C PHE A 415 9.80 17.07 4.78
N TRP A 416 10.72 17.96 4.36
CA TRP A 416 10.42 19.38 4.29
C TRP A 416 9.26 19.74 3.35
N TRP A 417 9.00 18.94 2.31
CA TRP A 417 7.89 19.17 1.37
C TRP A 417 6.52 18.78 1.95
N GLY A 418 6.46 17.90 2.95
CA GLY A 418 5.24 17.55 3.67
C GLY A 418 4.97 18.42 4.90
N ALA A 419 6.04 18.95 5.52
CA ALA A 419 5.98 19.67 6.79
C ALA A 419 5.18 20.98 6.73
N GLY A 420 4.99 21.57 5.56
CA GLY A 420 4.18 22.79 5.36
C GLY A 420 2.69 22.55 5.25
N GLY A 421 2.24 21.30 5.35
CA GLY A 421 0.86 20.90 5.21
C GLY A 421 0.41 20.66 3.75
N GLU A 422 -0.83 20.23 3.61
CA GLU A 422 -1.37 19.72 2.36
C GLU A 422 -1.42 20.74 1.22
N ASP A 423 -1.72 22.01 1.51
CA ASP A 423 -1.82 23.05 0.49
C ASP A 423 -0.44 23.38 -0.12
N ALA A 424 0.59 23.46 0.74
CA ALA A 424 1.95 23.70 0.28
C ALA A 424 2.49 22.51 -0.54
N TYR A 425 2.19 21.28 -0.11
CA TYR A 425 2.54 20.06 -0.84
C TYR A 425 1.89 20.03 -2.23
N LYS A 426 0.57 20.28 -2.33
CA LYS A 426 -0.17 20.29 -3.59
C LYS A 426 0.31 21.40 -4.53
N TRP A 427 0.62 22.59 -3.97
CA TRP A 427 1.21 23.68 -4.72
C TRP A 427 2.56 23.29 -5.31
N LEU A 428 3.45 22.68 -4.53
CA LEU A 428 4.76 22.26 -5.00
C LEU A 428 4.68 21.18 -6.07
N TRP A 429 3.78 20.20 -5.89
CA TRP A 429 3.51 19.17 -6.90
C TRP A 429 3.08 19.78 -8.22
N GLN A 430 2.07 20.67 -8.19
CA GLN A 430 1.55 21.29 -9.40
C GLN A 430 2.60 22.17 -10.10
N LEU A 431 3.39 22.90 -9.32
CA LEU A 431 4.48 23.72 -9.83
C LEU A 431 5.52 22.87 -10.56
N MET A 432 5.95 21.77 -9.96
CA MET A 432 6.93 20.85 -10.56
C MET A 432 6.37 20.18 -11.81
N TYR A 433 5.13 19.69 -11.74
CA TYR A 433 4.46 19.08 -12.89
C TYR A 433 4.39 20.04 -14.08
N ASP A 434 3.89 21.25 -13.85
CA ASP A 434 3.77 22.26 -14.90
C ASP A 434 5.16 22.68 -15.44
N ARG A 435 6.15 22.84 -14.56
CA ARG A 435 7.51 23.21 -14.98
C ARG A 435 8.13 22.16 -15.88
N PHE A 436 8.03 20.89 -15.49
CA PHE A 436 8.61 19.80 -16.25
C PHE A 436 7.89 19.53 -17.56
N THR A 437 6.55 19.55 -17.55
CA THR A 437 5.78 19.18 -18.74
C THR A 437 5.61 20.34 -19.73
N LYS A 438 5.45 21.60 -19.26
CA LYS A 438 5.16 22.74 -20.13
C LYS A 438 6.39 23.54 -20.50
N TYR A 439 7.30 23.78 -19.54
CA TYR A 439 8.48 24.63 -19.80
C TYR A 439 9.67 23.82 -20.34
N PHE A 440 9.99 22.67 -19.70
CA PHE A 440 11.07 21.79 -20.16
C PHE A 440 10.60 20.73 -21.16
N GLU A 441 9.31 20.62 -21.37
CA GLU A 441 8.70 19.64 -22.28
C GLU A 441 9.22 18.22 -22.04
N LEU A 442 9.40 17.83 -20.77
CA LEU A 442 9.80 16.46 -20.42
C LEU A 442 8.66 15.50 -20.72
N ASP A 443 8.78 14.80 -21.82
CA ASP A 443 7.77 13.91 -22.38
C ASP A 443 8.02 12.41 -22.06
N ASN A 444 9.11 12.14 -21.34
CA ASN A 444 9.57 10.79 -21.00
C ASN A 444 9.23 10.35 -19.58
N LEU A 445 8.44 11.13 -18.83
CA LEU A 445 8.12 10.85 -17.43
C LEU A 445 6.75 10.18 -17.27
N ILE A 446 6.71 9.05 -16.57
CA ILE A 446 5.51 8.46 -15.98
C ILE A 446 5.45 8.93 -14.53
N TRP A 447 4.47 9.73 -14.19
CA TRP A 447 4.36 10.36 -12.88
C TRP A 447 3.78 9.41 -11.84
N VAL A 448 4.55 9.20 -10.77
CA VAL A 448 4.16 8.33 -9.65
C VAL A 448 3.89 9.20 -8.42
N TRP A 449 2.61 9.32 -8.05
CA TRP A 449 2.20 10.02 -6.85
C TRP A 449 2.32 9.09 -5.63
N ASN A 450 2.98 9.59 -4.59
CA ASN A 450 3.20 8.88 -3.33
C ASN A 450 2.86 9.75 -2.11
N GLY A 451 1.77 10.52 -2.19
CA GLY A 451 1.30 11.32 -1.06
C GLY A 451 0.60 10.50 0.02
N GLN A 452 0.15 9.31 -0.29
CA GLN A 452 -0.37 8.24 0.58
C GLN A 452 -1.62 8.61 1.42
N SER A 453 -2.16 9.81 1.32
CA SER A 453 -3.31 10.28 2.09
C SER A 453 -4.30 11.06 1.23
N GLU A 454 -5.59 10.96 1.57
CA GLU A 454 -6.64 11.76 0.93
C GLU A 454 -6.37 13.27 1.04
N SER A 455 -5.77 13.71 2.15
CA SER A 455 -5.47 15.14 2.38
C SER A 455 -4.39 15.66 1.43
N THR A 456 -3.41 14.84 1.08
CA THR A 456 -2.31 15.19 0.16
C THR A 456 -2.59 14.81 -1.29
N LEU A 457 -3.81 14.31 -1.60
CA LEU A 457 -4.17 13.95 -2.96
C LEU A 457 -4.13 15.17 -3.87
N VAL A 458 -3.30 15.12 -4.89
CA VAL A 458 -3.14 16.13 -5.94
C VAL A 458 -4.19 15.95 -7.05
N ASP A 459 -4.20 16.82 -8.06
CA ASP A 459 -5.08 16.62 -9.22
C ASP A 459 -4.75 15.27 -9.89
N LYS A 460 -5.73 14.37 -9.95
CA LYS A 460 -5.60 13.03 -10.54
C LYS A 460 -5.16 13.03 -12.00
N LYS A 461 -5.22 14.17 -12.68
CA LYS A 461 -4.73 14.36 -14.05
C LYS A 461 -3.22 14.62 -14.12
N THR A 462 -2.54 14.76 -12.99
CA THR A 462 -1.10 15.06 -12.94
C THR A 462 -0.24 13.88 -12.53
N PHE A 463 -0.82 12.69 -12.41
CA PHE A 463 -0.08 11.45 -12.18
C PHE A 463 -0.73 10.27 -12.89
N ASP A 464 0.09 9.27 -13.20
CA ASP A 464 -0.28 8.05 -13.91
C ASP A 464 -0.49 6.90 -12.92
N ILE A 465 0.43 6.76 -11.98
CA ILE A 465 0.50 5.69 -10.99
C ILE A 465 0.38 6.29 -9.58
N ALA A 466 -0.38 5.64 -8.71
CA ALA A 466 -0.36 5.92 -7.28
C ALA A 466 0.42 4.83 -6.55
N SER A 467 1.17 5.21 -5.53
CA SER A 467 1.98 4.25 -4.80
C SER A 467 2.02 4.52 -3.30
N VAL A 468 2.44 3.50 -2.57
CA VAL A 468 2.61 3.55 -1.12
C VAL A 468 3.94 2.90 -0.74
N ASP A 469 4.49 3.33 0.41
CA ASP A 469 5.69 2.78 1.00
C ASP A 469 5.31 2.01 2.27
N ILE A 470 5.75 0.75 2.39
CA ILE A 470 5.38 -0.13 3.50
C ILE A 470 6.64 -0.71 4.14
N TYR A 471 6.92 -0.27 5.36
CA TYR A 471 8.03 -0.78 6.15
C TYR A 471 7.50 -1.59 7.33
N MET A 472 7.77 -2.89 7.30
CA MET A 472 7.48 -3.82 8.38
C MET A 472 8.73 -4.06 9.24
N GLY A 473 8.53 -4.64 10.43
CA GLY A 473 9.63 -5.11 11.27
C GLY A 473 10.45 -6.24 10.63
N SER A 474 11.48 -6.68 11.34
CA SER A 474 12.35 -7.80 10.91
C SER A 474 11.78 -9.18 11.24
N ASP A 475 10.50 -9.27 11.55
CA ASP A 475 9.75 -10.49 11.88
C ASP A 475 9.38 -11.33 10.64
N LYS A 476 9.79 -10.87 9.45
CA LYS A 476 9.54 -11.55 8.17
C LYS A 476 8.06 -11.71 7.85
N GLU A 477 7.25 -10.71 8.22
CA GLU A 477 5.87 -10.64 7.80
C GLU A 477 5.78 -10.30 6.31
N TYR A 478 5.44 -11.28 5.50
CA TYR A 478 5.28 -11.09 4.05
C TYR A 478 3.86 -10.59 3.73
N GLY A 479 2.93 -11.40 3.38
CA GLY A 479 1.55 -11.04 3.12
C GLY A 479 1.32 -10.29 1.81
N SER A 480 0.06 -10.17 1.44
CA SER A 480 -0.39 -9.49 0.22
C SER A 480 -0.46 -7.97 0.37
N ARG A 481 -0.53 -7.46 1.58
CA ARG A 481 -0.75 -6.03 1.91
C ARG A 481 -2.05 -5.48 1.29
N TYR A 482 -3.08 -6.32 1.21
CA TYR A 482 -4.34 -5.96 0.55
C TYR A 482 -5.05 -4.76 1.18
N GLU A 483 -4.93 -4.57 2.50
CA GLU A 483 -5.55 -3.44 3.20
C GLU A 483 -5.00 -2.11 2.70
N GLN A 484 -3.68 -2.01 2.55
CA GLN A 484 -3.00 -0.82 2.04
C GLN A 484 -3.32 -0.60 0.56
N PHE A 485 -3.35 -1.69 -0.23
CA PHE A 485 -3.78 -1.64 -1.64
C PHE A 485 -5.20 -1.08 -1.76
N LEU A 486 -6.15 -1.65 -1.02
CA LEU A 486 -7.54 -1.23 -1.03
C LEU A 486 -7.72 0.20 -0.53
N ALA A 487 -6.99 0.58 0.54
CA ALA A 487 -7.02 1.93 1.08
C ALA A 487 -6.53 2.96 0.04
N LEU A 488 -5.41 2.67 -0.63
CA LEU A 488 -4.88 3.55 -1.68
C LEU A 488 -5.85 3.66 -2.86
N GLN A 489 -6.42 2.52 -3.32
CA GLN A 489 -7.39 2.54 -4.42
C GLN A 489 -8.67 3.32 -4.05
N LYS A 490 -9.12 3.29 -2.80
CA LYS A 490 -10.25 4.13 -2.33
C LYS A 490 -9.95 5.62 -2.42
N ILE A 491 -8.69 6.03 -2.17
CA ILE A 491 -8.25 7.43 -2.27
C ILE A 491 -8.21 7.89 -3.73
N VAL A 492 -7.52 7.13 -4.58
CA VAL A 492 -7.23 7.57 -5.95
C VAL A 492 -8.30 7.19 -6.97
N GLY A 493 -9.11 6.18 -6.67
CA GLY A 493 -10.11 5.61 -7.58
C GLY A 493 -9.58 4.39 -8.33
N LYS A 494 -10.47 3.70 -9.01
CA LYS A 494 -10.20 2.43 -9.69
C LYS A 494 -9.45 2.59 -11.02
N ASN A 495 -9.39 3.80 -11.52
CA ASN A 495 -8.79 4.15 -12.81
C ASN A 495 -7.31 4.56 -12.70
N LYS A 496 -6.64 4.20 -11.61
CA LYS A 496 -5.20 4.43 -11.43
C LYS A 496 -4.48 3.12 -11.14
N ILE A 497 -3.32 2.96 -11.74
CA ILE A 497 -2.39 1.87 -11.41
C ILE A 497 -1.93 2.05 -9.96
N ILE A 498 -1.85 0.95 -9.22
CA ILE A 498 -1.44 0.93 -7.81
C ILE A 498 -0.11 0.20 -7.68
N GLY A 499 0.91 0.85 -7.14
CA GLY A 499 2.24 0.32 -6.92
C GLY A 499 2.68 0.31 -5.45
N LEU A 500 3.55 -0.62 -5.10
CA LEU A 500 4.26 -0.66 -3.82
C LEU A 500 5.66 -0.12 -4.06
N SER A 501 5.84 1.20 -3.93
CA SER A 501 7.06 1.89 -4.37
C SER A 501 8.26 1.63 -3.47
N GLU A 502 8.03 1.43 -2.17
CA GLU A 502 9.08 0.98 -1.25
C GLU A 502 8.54 -0.10 -0.32
N CYS A 503 9.38 -1.07 -0.02
CA CYS A 503 9.08 -2.06 0.99
C CYS A 503 10.33 -2.54 1.73
N SER A 504 10.16 -2.92 2.99
CA SER A 504 11.22 -3.57 3.78
C SER A 504 11.30 -5.07 3.54
N THR A 505 10.15 -5.69 3.16
CA THR A 505 10.02 -7.09 2.77
C THR A 505 9.24 -7.17 1.47
N ILE A 506 9.60 -8.11 0.60
CA ILE A 506 8.87 -8.34 -0.65
C ILE A 506 7.44 -8.83 -0.35
N PRO A 507 6.44 -8.45 -1.16
CA PRO A 507 5.10 -9.00 -1.03
C PRO A 507 5.09 -10.51 -1.34
N ASP A 508 4.20 -11.26 -0.69
CA ASP A 508 3.96 -12.64 -1.05
C ASP A 508 3.07 -12.70 -2.30
N ILE A 509 3.62 -13.24 -3.39
CA ILE A 509 2.93 -13.29 -4.70
C ILE A 509 1.67 -14.16 -4.65
N ASP A 510 1.76 -15.33 -3.99
CA ASP A 510 0.60 -16.23 -3.89
C ASP A 510 -0.54 -15.58 -3.11
N GLU A 511 -0.21 -14.89 -2.02
CA GLU A 511 -1.20 -14.17 -1.23
C GLU A 511 -1.76 -12.95 -1.97
N ALA A 512 -0.96 -12.27 -2.78
CA ALA A 512 -1.46 -11.17 -3.61
C ALA A 512 -2.53 -11.63 -4.61
N TYR A 513 -2.35 -12.80 -5.21
CA TYR A 513 -3.38 -13.43 -6.06
C TYR A 513 -4.60 -13.88 -5.25
N ARG A 514 -4.39 -14.54 -4.11
CA ARG A 514 -5.47 -14.97 -3.21
C ARG A 514 -6.36 -13.80 -2.79
N ASP A 515 -5.74 -12.68 -2.42
CA ASP A 515 -6.41 -11.53 -1.86
C ASP A 515 -6.80 -10.49 -2.92
N ASN A 516 -6.64 -10.82 -4.21
CA ASN A 516 -6.92 -9.92 -5.32
C ASN A 516 -6.27 -8.53 -5.13
N SER A 517 -5.02 -8.49 -4.66
CA SER A 517 -4.26 -7.25 -4.40
C SER A 517 -2.93 -7.29 -5.13
N LEU A 518 -3.01 -7.43 -6.46
CA LEU A 518 -1.85 -7.51 -7.35
C LEU A 518 -1.25 -6.11 -7.54
N TRP A 519 -0.27 -5.78 -6.70
CA TRP A 519 0.54 -4.59 -6.88
C TRP A 519 1.12 -4.58 -8.29
N SER A 520 0.98 -3.48 -9.01
CA SER A 520 1.57 -3.39 -10.35
C SER A 520 3.07 -3.66 -10.33
N PHE A 521 3.75 -3.16 -9.30
CA PHE A 521 5.16 -3.43 -9.03
C PHE A 521 5.45 -3.31 -7.53
N PHE A 522 6.58 -3.85 -7.12
CA PHE A 522 7.19 -3.52 -5.82
C PHE A 522 8.61 -2.99 -5.99
N GLY A 523 9.08 -2.16 -5.04
CA GLY A 523 10.46 -1.69 -4.93
C GLY A 523 11.05 -2.07 -3.57
N LEU A 524 11.86 -3.14 -3.52
CA LEU A 524 12.56 -3.49 -2.27
C LEU A 524 13.65 -2.44 -2.00
N TRP A 525 13.66 -1.90 -0.76
CA TRP A 525 14.65 -0.91 -0.39
C TRP A 525 16.05 -1.52 -0.29
N TYR A 526 17.09 -0.71 -0.47
CA TYR A 526 18.48 -1.16 -0.48
C TYR A 526 19.08 -1.38 0.92
N GLY A 527 20.32 -1.82 0.97
CA GLY A 527 21.11 -1.98 2.19
C GLY A 527 20.55 -3.09 3.08
N LYS A 528 20.39 -2.83 4.37
CA LYS A 528 20.02 -3.84 5.39
C LYS A 528 18.75 -4.66 5.07
N TYR A 529 17.90 -4.17 4.18
CA TYR A 529 16.68 -4.89 3.78
C TYR A 529 16.95 -6.04 2.80
N LEU A 530 18.13 -6.05 2.18
CA LEU A 530 18.55 -7.10 1.27
C LEU A 530 19.96 -7.64 1.59
N CYS A 531 20.91 -6.78 1.96
CA CYS A 531 22.28 -7.18 2.19
C CYS A 531 22.81 -6.68 3.54
N ASP A 532 23.75 -7.43 4.10
CA ASP A 532 24.49 -7.04 5.30
C ASP A 532 25.61 -6.02 4.98
N GLU A 533 26.39 -5.66 5.99
CA GLU A 533 27.52 -4.73 5.86
C GLU A 533 28.68 -5.26 4.98
N ASN A 534 28.72 -6.56 4.73
CA ASN A 534 29.71 -7.21 3.86
C ASN A 534 29.24 -7.32 2.41
N GLY A 535 27.96 -6.97 2.15
CA GLY A 535 27.32 -7.11 0.84
C GLY A 535 26.78 -8.51 0.55
N GLU A 536 26.72 -9.38 1.56
CA GLU A 536 26.13 -10.71 1.47
C GLU A 536 24.63 -10.63 1.74
N LEU A 537 23.87 -11.62 1.27
CA LEU A 537 22.42 -11.66 1.49
C LEU A 537 22.09 -11.64 2.99
N SER A 538 21.34 -10.60 3.40
CA SER A 538 20.76 -10.53 4.73
C SER A 538 19.39 -11.18 4.70
N GLU A 539 19.18 -12.16 5.58
CA GLU A 539 17.87 -12.78 5.77
C GLU A 539 17.10 -12.15 6.94
N GLU A 540 17.47 -10.95 7.37
CA GLU A 540 16.80 -10.27 8.48
C GLU A 540 15.35 -9.91 8.13
N PHE A 541 15.11 -9.33 6.96
CA PHE A 541 13.79 -8.92 6.50
C PHE A 541 13.18 -9.90 5.49
N THR A 542 13.95 -10.36 4.53
CA THR A 542 13.48 -11.29 3.50
C THR A 542 14.35 -12.54 3.49
N SER A 543 13.75 -13.71 3.75
CA SER A 543 14.49 -14.99 3.69
C SER A 543 14.86 -15.34 2.24
N LYS A 544 15.97 -16.09 2.07
CA LYS A 544 16.41 -16.59 0.77
C LYS A 544 15.27 -17.33 0.04
N ASP A 545 14.58 -18.22 0.75
CA ASP A 545 13.52 -19.04 0.17
C ASP A 545 12.37 -18.18 -0.38
N LYS A 546 11.96 -17.13 0.35
CA LYS A 546 10.90 -16.21 -0.11
C LYS A 546 11.37 -15.37 -1.28
N LEU A 547 12.63 -14.90 -1.27
CA LEU A 547 13.21 -14.16 -2.39
C LEU A 547 13.25 -15.03 -3.65
N VAL A 548 13.77 -16.25 -3.55
CA VAL A 548 13.82 -17.22 -4.66
C VAL A 548 12.42 -17.51 -5.18
N ARG A 549 11.46 -17.80 -4.29
CA ARG A 549 10.09 -18.08 -4.69
C ARG A 549 9.44 -16.91 -5.43
N ALA A 550 9.60 -15.68 -4.94
CA ALA A 550 9.01 -14.51 -5.56
C ALA A 550 9.58 -14.24 -6.97
N TYR A 551 10.91 -14.34 -7.13
CA TYR A 551 11.55 -14.07 -8.43
C TYR A 551 11.41 -15.20 -9.45
N ASN A 552 11.06 -16.40 -9.02
CA ASN A 552 10.80 -17.54 -9.91
C ASN A 552 9.31 -17.91 -9.94
N SER A 553 8.41 -17.04 -9.42
CA SER A 553 6.96 -17.23 -9.51
C SER A 553 6.45 -16.90 -10.90
N ASP A 554 5.57 -17.75 -11.45
CA ASP A 554 4.84 -17.49 -12.69
C ASP A 554 3.94 -16.23 -12.59
N GLY A 555 3.68 -15.74 -11.40
CA GLY A 555 2.94 -14.51 -11.15
C GLY A 555 3.80 -13.24 -11.14
N ALA A 556 5.12 -13.37 -11.27
CA ALA A 556 6.06 -12.25 -11.26
C ALA A 556 6.62 -11.98 -12.67
N ILE A 557 6.82 -10.69 -12.96
CA ILE A 557 7.60 -10.30 -14.15
C ILE A 557 8.99 -9.91 -13.68
N THR A 558 10.01 -10.67 -14.11
CA THR A 558 11.42 -10.34 -13.97
C THR A 558 11.97 -9.80 -15.30
N LEU A 559 13.25 -9.44 -15.35
CA LEU A 559 13.86 -8.87 -16.57
C LEU A 559 13.71 -9.78 -17.79
N ASP A 560 13.77 -11.10 -17.59
CA ASP A 560 13.67 -12.05 -18.69
C ASP A 560 12.23 -12.12 -19.23
N GLU A 561 11.23 -12.17 -18.33
CA GLU A 561 9.81 -12.15 -18.71
C GLU A 561 9.43 -10.82 -19.37
N TYR A 562 9.95 -9.70 -18.85
CA TYR A 562 9.74 -8.38 -19.48
C TYR A 562 10.24 -8.35 -20.93
N LYS A 563 11.44 -8.87 -21.18
CA LYS A 563 12.00 -8.95 -22.54
C LYS A 563 11.13 -9.80 -23.46
N LYS A 564 10.65 -10.95 -23.00
CA LYS A 564 9.71 -11.78 -23.76
C LYS A 564 8.44 -11.03 -24.13
N ILE A 565 7.84 -10.29 -23.18
CA ILE A 565 6.65 -9.46 -23.45
C ILE A 565 6.97 -8.40 -24.51
N MET A 566 8.11 -7.71 -24.39
CA MET A 566 8.51 -6.68 -25.35
C MET A 566 8.82 -7.24 -26.75
N ASP A 567 9.20 -8.52 -26.84
CA ASP A 567 9.37 -9.28 -28.09
C ASP A 567 8.03 -9.83 -28.62
N GLY A 568 6.90 -9.59 -27.93
CA GLY A 568 5.55 -9.95 -28.34
C GLY A 568 5.08 -11.32 -27.85
N GLU A 569 5.73 -11.91 -26.86
CA GLU A 569 5.25 -13.13 -26.21
C GLU A 569 4.15 -12.81 -25.19
N GLU A 570 3.08 -13.60 -25.19
CA GLU A 570 2.01 -13.53 -24.19
C GLU A 570 2.37 -14.42 -23.00
N LEU A 571 2.57 -13.83 -21.82
CA LEU A 571 2.73 -14.58 -20.58
C LEU A 571 1.36 -14.93 -19.99
N LYS A 572 1.27 -16.12 -19.44
CA LYS A 572 0.09 -16.57 -18.69
C LYS A 572 0.57 -17.16 -17.37
N PRO A 573 0.14 -16.63 -16.23
CA PRO A 573 0.49 -17.25 -14.97
C PRO A 573 -0.12 -18.64 -14.92
N ALA A 574 0.69 -19.64 -14.59
CA ALA A 574 0.21 -20.98 -14.30
C ALA A 574 -0.45 -20.96 -12.91
N VAL A 575 -1.67 -20.48 -12.86
CA VAL A 575 -2.43 -20.43 -11.62
C VAL A 575 -2.98 -21.82 -11.34
N THR A 576 -2.44 -22.51 -10.38
CA THR A 576 -3.06 -23.72 -9.81
C THR A 576 -4.21 -23.30 -8.91
N THR A 577 -5.26 -22.74 -9.47
CA THR A 577 -6.48 -22.43 -8.76
C THR A 577 -7.56 -23.40 -9.08
N VAL A 578 -8.18 -23.47 -8.14
CA VAL A 578 -9.51 -23.79 -7.87
C VAL A 578 -10.47 -22.82 -8.49
N ALA A 579 -11.18 -23.34 -9.48
CA ALA A 579 -12.34 -22.67 -10.02
C ALA A 579 -13.30 -22.34 -8.86
N THR A 580 -13.64 -21.07 -8.69
CA THR A 580 -14.79 -20.67 -7.89
C THR A 580 -16.00 -21.42 -8.42
N LYS A 581 -16.44 -22.47 -7.73
CA LYS A 581 -17.74 -23.08 -8.02
C LYS A 581 -18.78 -22.03 -7.71
N LYS A 582 -19.36 -21.48 -8.79
CA LYS A 582 -20.60 -20.70 -8.69
C LYS A 582 -21.58 -21.49 -7.80
N PRO A 583 -22.24 -20.89 -6.80
CA PRO A 583 -23.21 -21.59 -6.00
C PRO A 583 -24.19 -22.28 -6.95
N ALA A 584 -24.43 -23.57 -6.74
CA ALA A 584 -25.44 -24.30 -7.51
C ALA A 584 -26.76 -23.54 -7.31
N GLU A 585 -27.33 -23.03 -8.40
CA GLU A 585 -28.70 -22.51 -8.39
C GLU A 585 -29.57 -23.61 -7.82
N THR A 586 -30.15 -23.35 -6.66
CA THR A 586 -31.13 -24.24 -6.04
C THR A 586 -32.36 -24.23 -6.96
N THR A 587 -32.42 -25.21 -7.83
CA THR A 587 -33.62 -25.48 -8.62
C THR A 587 -34.70 -25.89 -7.61
N THR A 588 -35.56 -24.94 -7.25
CA THR A 588 -36.79 -25.22 -6.54
C THR A 588 -37.67 -26.00 -7.52
N THR A 589 -37.72 -27.30 -7.34
CA THR A 589 -38.70 -28.17 -8.01
C THR A 589 -40.06 -27.77 -7.45
N ALA A 590 -40.79 -26.98 -8.25
CA ALA A 590 -42.22 -26.78 -8.00
C ALA A 590 -42.91 -28.13 -8.23
N VAL A 591 -43.60 -28.60 -7.19
CA VAL A 591 -44.50 -29.74 -7.27
C VAL A 591 -45.71 -29.26 -8.10
N GLU A 592 -45.82 -29.75 -9.32
CA GLU A 592 -47.04 -29.64 -10.13
C GLU A 592 -48.16 -30.45 -9.48
N THR A 593 -49.19 -29.76 -8.99
CA THR A 593 -50.51 -30.34 -8.84
C THR A 593 -51.30 -30.05 -10.11
N GLY A 594 -51.60 -31.11 -10.85
CA GLY A 594 -52.39 -31.05 -12.06
C GLY A 594 -53.81 -30.56 -11.85
N ALA A 595 -54.28 -29.76 -12.78
CA ALA A 595 -55.67 -29.68 -13.21
C ALA A 595 -55.69 -29.31 -14.68
N GLU A 596 -56.20 -30.24 -15.49
CA GLU A 596 -56.60 -30.04 -16.89
C GLU A 596 -57.67 -28.94 -16.96
N GLU A 597 -57.61 -28.09 -17.97
CA GLU A 597 -58.73 -27.84 -18.89
C GLU A 597 -58.29 -26.98 -20.07
N ALA A 598 -58.91 -27.32 -21.18
CA ALA A 598 -58.60 -27.05 -22.57
C ALA A 598 -59.07 -25.67 -23.07
N VAL A 599 -58.59 -25.35 -24.26
CA VAL A 599 -59.25 -24.78 -25.45
C VAL A 599 -58.93 -23.35 -25.87
N GLN A 600 -58.39 -23.34 -27.08
CA GLN A 600 -58.58 -22.48 -28.27
C GLN A 600 -57.73 -21.19 -28.45
N ASP A 601 -57.08 -21.36 -29.60
CA ASP A 601 -56.65 -20.40 -30.65
C ASP A 601 -57.24 -19.00 -30.67
N THR A 602 -56.39 -18.03 -30.91
CA THR A 602 -56.55 -17.16 -32.10
C THR A 602 -55.26 -16.37 -32.35
N GLU A 603 -54.76 -16.49 -33.58
CA GLU A 603 -53.80 -15.60 -34.26
C GLU A 603 -54.33 -14.16 -34.25
N THR A 604 -53.43 -13.21 -34.20
CA THR A 604 -53.39 -12.09 -35.18
C THR A 604 -52.08 -11.36 -35.14
N GLU A 605 -51.62 -11.12 -36.36
CA GLU A 605 -50.44 -10.40 -36.80
C GLU A 605 -50.38 -8.91 -36.42
N ALA A 606 -49.16 -8.47 -36.41
CA ALA A 606 -48.59 -7.35 -37.18
C ALA A 606 -48.69 -5.92 -36.67
N VAL A 607 -47.57 -5.31 -36.79
CA VAL A 607 -47.03 -4.12 -37.49
C VAL A 607 -46.66 -2.93 -36.60
N ALA A 608 -45.37 -2.72 -36.66
CA ALA A 608 -44.56 -1.51 -36.76
C ALA A 608 -45.16 -0.15 -36.36
N GLU A 609 -44.44 0.56 -35.50
CA GLU A 609 -43.75 1.84 -35.79
C GLU A 609 -42.64 2.07 -34.76
#